data_7ffe8a1bdccb2cf5904964e19d4d0657
#
_entry.id   7ffe8a1bdccb2cf5904964e19d4d0657
#
_cell.length_a   1.000
_cell.length_b   1.000
_cell.length_c   1.000
_cell.angle_alpha   90.00
_cell.angle_beta   90.00
_cell.angle_gamma   90.00
#
_symmetry.space_group_name_H-M   'P 1'
#
loop_
_entity.id
_entity.type
_entity.pdbx_description
1 polymer ?
#
loop_
_entity_poly.entity_id
_entity_poly.type
_entity_poly.pdbx_seq_one_letter_code
_entity_poly.pdbx_strand_id
1 'polypeptide(L)'
;MEEDRIMAKIKVANPVVELDGDEMTRIIWHYIRDKLIHPYLDVDLHYYDLSVENRDATNDQVTIDSANAIKKYGVGVKCATITPDEARVKEFTLKEMWKSPNGTIRNILGGVIFREPIICQNVPRLVPGWTQPIVVGSINWRLSFK
;
A
#
# COMPACT_ATOMS: atom_id res chain seq x y z
N MET A 1 39.52 6.52 -14.64
CA MET A 1 38.48 5.74 -15.28
C MET A 1 38.07 4.67 -14.28
N GLU A 2 37.05 4.93 -13.55
CA GLU A 2 36.45 3.98 -12.59
C GLU A 2 35.59 3.03 -13.42
N GLU A 3 36.09 1.80 -13.60
CA GLU A 3 35.31 0.76 -14.25
C GLU A 3 34.05 0.53 -13.42
N ASP A 4 32.89 0.93 -13.96
CA ASP A 4 31.60 0.52 -13.45
C ASP A 4 31.58 -1.03 -13.38
N ARG A 5 31.91 -1.56 -12.22
CA ARG A 5 31.65 -2.95 -11.88
C ARG A 5 30.14 -3.12 -11.94
N ILE A 6 29.63 -3.56 -13.08
CA ILE A 6 28.25 -4.03 -13.20
C ILE A 6 28.13 -5.21 -12.23
N MET A 7 27.69 -4.90 -11.01
CA MET A 7 27.37 -5.96 -10.05
C MET A 7 26.21 -6.77 -10.61
N ALA A 8 26.39 -8.10 -10.70
CA ALA A 8 25.32 -8.98 -11.12
C ALA A 8 24.11 -8.76 -10.21
N LYS A 9 22.95 -8.49 -10.79
CA LYS A 9 21.71 -8.29 -10.03
C LYS A 9 21.35 -9.56 -9.27
N ILE A 10 20.84 -9.39 -8.06
CA ILE A 10 20.32 -10.50 -7.25
C ILE A 10 18.98 -10.91 -7.85
N LYS A 11 18.89 -12.18 -8.28
CA LYS A 11 17.65 -12.73 -8.83
C LYS A 11 16.63 -12.97 -7.72
N VAL A 12 15.44 -12.36 -7.84
CA VAL A 12 14.30 -12.60 -6.94
C VAL A 12 13.43 -13.70 -7.54
N ALA A 13 13.21 -14.76 -6.78
CA ALA A 13 12.54 -15.96 -7.27
C ALA A 13 11.04 -15.76 -7.54
N ASN A 14 10.37 -14.93 -6.70
CA ASN A 14 8.94 -14.70 -6.81
C ASN A 14 8.64 -13.28 -7.29
N PRO A 15 7.64 -13.11 -8.16
CA PRO A 15 7.21 -11.78 -8.57
C PRO A 15 6.60 -11.00 -7.39
N VAL A 16 6.64 -9.67 -7.51
CA VAL A 16 6.05 -8.75 -6.54
C VAL A 16 4.95 -7.94 -7.22
N VAL A 17 3.80 -7.82 -6.59
CA VAL A 17 2.71 -6.97 -7.09
C VAL A 17 2.99 -5.52 -6.70
N GLU A 18 3.10 -4.66 -7.69
CA GLU A 18 3.34 -3.23 -7.55
C GLU A 18 2.01 -2.49 -7.68
N LEU A 19 1.56 -1.85 -6.60
CA LEU A 19 0.35 -1.04 -6.56
C LEU A 19 0.75 0.42 -6.47
N ASP A 20 0.78 1.09 -7.60
CA ASP A 20 1.11 2.51 -7.68
C ASP A 20 0.00 3.37 -7.06
N GLY A 21 0.32 4.58 -6.69
CA GLY A 21 -0.57 5.45 -5.94
C GLY A 21 -0.78 6.80 -6.59
N ASP A 22 -1.07 7.77 -5.75
CA ASP A 22 -1.39 9.13 -6.14
C ASP A 22 -0.29 10.11 -5.74
N GLU A 23 -0.28 11.26 -6.40
CA GLU A 23 0.49 12.46 -6.04
C GLU A 23 2.00 12.17 -5.80
N MET A 24 2.53 12.70 -4.71
CA MET A 24 3.96 12.62 -4.37
C MET A 24 4.43 11.18 -4.16
N THR A 25 3.60 10.29 -3.63
CA THR A 25 4.01 8.90 -3.36
C THR A 25 4.28 8.12 -4.64
N ARG A 26 3.55 8.40 -5.72
CA ARG A 26 3.80 7.86 -7.06
C ARG A 26 5.20 8.25 -7.56
N ILE A 27 5.55 9.52 -7.44
CA ILE A 27 6.85 10.04 -7.88
C ILE A 27 7.98 9.42 -7.05
N ILE A 28 7.83 9.40 -5.72
CA ILE A 28 8.84 8.83 -4.81
C ILE A 28 9.02 7.33 -5.08
N TRP A 29 7.92 6.59 -5.30
CA TRP A 29 7.98 5.17 -5.57
C TRP A 29 8.75 4.87 -6.86
N HIS A 30 8.53 5.64 -7.93
CA HIS A 30 9.28 5.50 -9.18
C HIS A 30 10.78 5.72 -8.94
N TYR A 31 11.18 6.72 -8.15
CA TYR A 31 12.58 6.91 -7.78
C TYR A 31 13.15 5.73 -6.98
N ILE A 32 12.40 5.19 -6.03
CA ILE A 32 12.82 4.02 -5.25
C ILE A 32 13.01 2.83 -6.18
N ARG A 33 12.04 2.54 -7.03
CA ARG A 33 12.11 1.44 -7.98
C ARG A 33 13.32 1.56 -8.91
N ASP A 34 13.50 2.72 -9.53
CA ASP A 34 14.49 2.92 -10.58
C ASP A 34 15.91 3.10 -10.03
N LYS A 35 16.07 3.62 -8.82
CA LYS A 35 17.39 3.91 -8.24
C LYS A 35 17.83 2.93 -7.14
N LEU A 36 16.90 2.30 -6.44
CA LEU A 36 17.20 1.45 -5.28
C LEU A 36 16.80 -0.01 -5.47
N ILE A 37 15.92 -0.32 -6.41
CA ILE A 37 15.45 -1.70 -6.66
C ILE A 37 16.08 -2.25 -7.94
N HIS A 38 15.73 -1.70 -9.08
CA HIS A 38 16.15 -2.23 -10.38
C HIS A 38 17.68 -2.27 -10.63
N PRO A 39 18.50 -1.37 -10.05
CA PRO A 39 19.95 -1.50 -10.22
C PRO A 39 20.54 -2.74 -9.55
N TYR A 40 19.91 -3.22 -8.47
CA TYR A 40 20.44 -4.29 -7.62
C TYR A 40 19.69 -5.62 -7.74
N LEU A 41 18.40 -5.56 -8.10
CA LEU A 41 17.51 -6.72 -8.12
C LEU A 41 16.99 -6.99 -9.53
N ASP A 42 17.01 -8.27 -9.90
CA ASP A 42 16.25 -8.81 -11.03
C ASP A 42 14.94 -9.38 -10.49
N VAL A 43 13.91 -8.52 -10.44
CA VAL A 43 12.59 -8.81 -9.89
C VAL A 43 11.52 -8.53 -10.93
N ASP A 44 10.57 -9.46 -11.06
CA ASP A 44 9.38 -9.29 -11.89
C ASP A 44 8.32 -8.51 -11.10
N LEU A 45 7.97 -7.31 -11.59
CA LEU A 45 6.98 -6.42 -10.97
C LEU A 45 5.68 -6.46 -11.77
N HIS A 46 4.62 -6.96 -11.14
CA HIS A 46 3.26 -6.92 -11.69
C HIS A 46 2.59 -5.59 -11.31
N TYR A 47 2.58 -4.66 -12.25
CA TYR A 47 2.12 -3.28 -12.06
C TYR A 47 0.60 -3.14 -12.11
N TYR A 48 0.05 -2.41 -11.12
CA TYR A 48 -1.34 -1.96 -11.06
C TYR A 48 -1.38 -0.48 -10.70
N ASP A 49 -2.02 0.31 -11.54
CA ASP A 49 -2.22 1.74 -11.30
C ASP A 49 -3.46 1.97 -10.42
N LEU A 50 -3.24 2.30 -9.15
CA LEU A 50 -4.29 2.62 -8.19
C LEU A 50 -4.50 4.13 -8.01
N SER A 51 -4.09 4.96 -8.99
CA SER A 51 -4.46 6.37 -8.98
C SER A 51 -5.98 6.55 -8.91
N VAL A 52 -6.42 7.67 -8.33
CA VAL A 52 -7.84 7.96 -8.20
C VAL A 52 -8.54 8.00 -9.55
N GLU A 53 -7.86 8.52 -10.59
CA GLU A 53 -8.39 8.61 -11.95
C GLU A 53 -8.56 7.22 -12.58
N ASN A 54 -7.57 6.35 -12.46
CA ASN A 54 -7.67 5.00 -13.03
C ASN A 54 -8.67 4.12 -12.26
N ARG A 55 -8.78 4.30 -10.95
CA ARG A 55 -9.85 3.63 -10.16
C ARG A 55 -11.23 4.09 -10.62
N ASP A 56 -11.41 5.39 -10.87
CA ASP A 56 -12.68 5.91 -11.40
C ASP A 56 -12.98 5.39 -12.81
N ALA A 57 -11.97 5.35 -13.68
CA ALA A 57 -12.11 4.84 -15.04
C ALA A 57 -12.53 3.36 -15.05
N THR A 58 -12.00 2.55 -14.13
CA THR A 58 -12.25 1.11 -14.01
C THR A 58 -13.38 0.75 -13.06
N ASN A 59 -14.11 1.72 -12.52
CA ASN A 59 -15.11 1.54 -11.47
C ASN A 59 -14.55 0.73 -10.27
N ASP A 60 -13.35 1.09 -9.84
CA ASP A 60 -12.56 0.47 -8.76
C ASP A 60 -12.20 -1.03 -8.98
N GLN A 61 -12.42 -1.56 -10.20
CA GLN A 61 -12.09 -2.96 -10.50
C GLN A 61 -10.59 -3.22 -10.36
N VAL A 62 -9.73 -2.26 -10.71
CA VAL A 62 -8.26 -2.39 -10.57
C VAL A 62 -7.83 -2.66 -9.13
N THR A 63 -8.53 -2.14 -8.13
CA THR A 63 -8.27 -2.44 -6.71
C THR A 63 -8.55 -3.89 -6.38
N ILE A 64 -9.62 -4.45 -6.92
CA ILE A 64 -9.99 -5.87 -6.73
C ILE A 64 -8.97 -6.78 -7.42
N ASP A 65 -8.60 -6.45 -8.66
CA ASP A 65 -7.66 -7.24 -9.47
C ASP A 65 -6.27 -7.26 -8.81
N SER A 66 -5.80 -6.11 -8.32
CA SER A 66 -4.53 -6.01 -7.60
C SER A 66 -4.51 -6.85 -6.31
N ALA A 67 -5.60 -6.84 -5.54
CA ALA A 67 -5.72 -7.66 -4.35
C ALA A 67 -5.70 -9.17 -4.65
N ASN A 68 -6.36 -9.58 -5.72
CA ASN A 68 -6.34 -10.97 -6.18
C ASN A 68 -4.96 -11.37 -6.70
N ALA A 69 -4.24 -10.46 -7.35
CA ALA A 69 -2.85 -10.68 -7.73
C ALA A 69 -1.95 -10.89 -6.51
N ILE A 70 -2.11 -10.09 -5.44
CA ILE A 70 -1.38 -10.31 -4.19
C ILE A 70 -1.69 -11.69 -3.58
N LYS A 71 -2.95 -12.13 -3.61
CA LYS A 71 -3.30 -13.50 -3.19
C LYS A 71 -2.55 -14.55 -3.98
N LYS A 72 -2.41 -14.34 -5.29
CA LYS A 72 -1.75 -15.29 -6.19
C LYS A 72 -0.25 -15.34 -5.98
N TYR A 73 0.40 -14.19 -5.86
CA TYR A 73 1.86 -14.08 -5.81
C TYR A 73 2.45 -13.99 -4.40
N GLY A 74 1.60 -13.77 -3.39
CA GLY A 74 1.98 -13.82 -1.98
C GLY A 74 2.51 -12.51 -1.39
N VAL A 75 2.91 -11.54 -2.22
CA VAL A 75 3.48 -10.27 -1.76
C VAL A 75 3.08 -9.11 -2.67
N GLY A 76 2.85 -7.95 -2.07
CA GLY A 76 2.60 -6.72 -2.80
C GLY A 76 3.12 -5.50 -2.05
N VAL A 77 3.53 -4.49 -2.81
CA VAL A 77 3.94 -3.18 -2.31
C VAL A 77 2.93 -2.15 -2.78
N LYS A 78 2.36 -1.41 -1.85
CA LYS A 78 1.32 -0.43 -2.14
C LYS A 78 1.76 0.98 -1.77
N CYS A 79 1.68 1.89 -2.73
CA CYS A 79 1.80 3.32 -2.52
C CYS A 79 0.57 3.91 -1.84
N ALA A 80 0.68 5.10 -1.28
CA ALA A 80 -0.47 5.82 -0.77
C ALA A 80 -1.43 6.21 -1.89
N THR A 81 -2.73 6.11 -1.61
CA THR A 81 -3.80 6.43 -2.55
C THR A 81 -4.76 7.44 -1.93
N ILE A 82 -5.32 8.31 -2.75
CA ILE A 82 -6.38 9.23 -2.35
C ILE A 82 -7.63 8.42 -1.99
N THR A 83 -8.19 8.70 -0.81
CA THR A 83 -9.57 8.32 -0.48
C THR A 83 -10.41 9.58 -0.66
N PRO A 84 -11.20 9.70 -1.74
CA PRO A 84 -11.88 10.95 -2.05
C PRO A 84 -12.96 11.28 -1.03
N ASP A 85 -13.00 12.53 -0.62
CA ASP A 85 -14.12 13.19 0.03
C ASP A 85 -14.92 14.00 -1.01
N GLU A 86 -15.93 14.73 -0.58
CA GLU A 86 -16.78 15.54 -1.47
C GLU A 86 -15.98 16.60 -2.25
N ALA A 87 -14.93 17.16 -1.66
CA ALA A 87 -14.09 18.15 -2.30
C ALA A 87 -13.24 17.50 -3.40
N ARG A 88 -12.63 16.36 -3.11
CA ARG A 88 -11.84 15.58 -4.06
C ARG A 88 -12.69 15.00 -5.20
N VAL A 89 -13.93 14.59 -4.95
CA VAL A 89 -14.86 14.16 -6.00
C VAL A 89 -15.09 15.27 -7.02
N LYS A 90 -15.25 16.52 -6.56
CA LYS A 90 -15.39 17.68 -7.46
C LYS A 90 -14.11 18.04 -8.17
N GLU A 91 -12.98 18.03 -7.45
CA GLU A 91 -11.65 18.35 -7.99
C GLU A 91 -11.26 17.44 -9.15
N PHE A 92 -11.41 16.13 -8.98
CA PHE A 92 -11.07 15.11 -9.97
C PHE A 92 -12.24 14.73 -10.90
N THR A 93 -13.40 15.34 -10.72
CA THR A 93 -14.61 15.06 -11.52
C THR A 93 -14.95 13.56 -11.51
N LEU A 94 -14.91 12.95 -10.32
CA LEU A 94 -15.14 11.51 -10.16
C LEU A 94 -16.63 11.16 -10.30
N LYS A 95 -16.90 9.95 -10.77
CA LYS A 95 -18.25 9.39 -10.90
C LYS A 95 -18.94 9.22 -9.54
N GLU A 96 -18.15 8.84 -8.52
CA GLU A 96 -18.64 8.67 -7.16
C GLU A 96 -17.52 8.82 -6.12
N MET A 97 -17.90 8.86 -4.86
CA MET A 97 -16.96 8.88 -3.73
C MET A 97 -16.46 7.47 -3.43
N TRP A 98 -15.40 7.05 -4.12
CA TRP A 98 -14.82 5.72 -4.01
C TRP A 98 -14.34 5.40 -2.60
N LYS A 99 -14.56 4.14 -2.18
CA LYS A 99 -14.08 3.65 -0.88
C LYS A 99 -12.54 3.58 -0.85
N SER A 100 -11.99 3.54 0.36
CA SER A 100 -10.55 3.37 0.53
C SER A 100 -10.07 2.04 -0.05
N PRO A 101 -9.11 2.05 -0.99
CA PRO A 101 -8.51 0.82 -1.52
C PRO A 101 -7.89 -0.06 -0.43
N ASN A 102 -7.36 0.56 0.64
CA ASN A 102 -6.81 -0.17 1.77
C ASN A 102 -7.84 -1.11 2.42
N GLY A 103 -9.08 -0.63 2.57
CA GLY A 103 -10.18 -1.44 3.10
C GLY A 103 -10.53 -2.60 2.17
N THR A 104 -10.68 -2.33 0.88
CA THR A 104 -11.00 -3.33 -0.13
C THR A 104 -9.93 -4.43 -0.21
N ILE A 105 -8.66 -4.03 -0.29
CA ILE A 105 -7.53 -4.98 -0.37
C ILE A 105 -7.45 -5.85 0.89
N ARG A 106 -7.53 -5.24 2.09
CA ARG A 106 -7.47 -5.98 3.35
C ARG A 106 -8.62 -6.97 3.49
N ASN A 107 -9.83 -6.59 3.06
CA ASN A 107 -10.98 -7.48 3.06
C ASN A 107 -10.79 -8.69 2.14
N ILE A 108 -10.29 -8.46 0.93
CA ILE A 108 -10.03 -9.53 -0.04
C ILE A 108 -8.93 -10.47 0.47
N LEU A 109 -7.88 -9.92 1.09
CA LEU A 109 -6.79 -10.70 1.66
C LEU A 109 -7.16 -11.41 2.97
N GLY A 110 -8.27 -11.05 3.61
CA GLY A 110 -8.68 -11.58 4.91
C GLY A 110 -7.77 -11.14 6.06
N GLY A 111 -7.12 -9.97 5.90
CA GLY A 111 -6.15 -9.47 6.86
C GLY A 111 -6.77 -8.71 8.04
N VAL A 112 -6.23 -8.93 9.23
CA VAL A 112 -6.48 -8.15 10.44
C VAL A 112 -5.17 -7.54 10.89
N ILE A 113 -5.19 -6.26 11.26
CA ILE A 113 -3.99 -5.56 11.77
C ILE A 113 -4.19 -5.28 13.25
N PHE A 114 -3.29 -5.81 14.07
CA PHE A 114 -3.16 -5.44 15.47
C PHE A 114 -1.92 -4.56 15.63
N ARG A 115 -2.08 -3.47 16.36
CA ARG A 115 -0.97 -2.56 16.69
C ARG A 115 -0.82 -2.51 18.20
N GLU A 116 0.33 -2.94 18.67
CA GLU A 116 0.74 -2.77 20.06
C GLU A 116 1.57 -1.49 20.18
N PRO A 117 1.32 -0.64 21.19
CA PRO A 117 2.09 0.58 21.37
C PRO A 117 3.52 0.27 21.77
N ILE A 118 4.47 0.92 21.14
CA ILE A 118 5.88 0.90 21.53
C ILE A 118 6.05 1.90 22.67
N ILE A 119 6.37 1.42 23.87
CA ILE A 119 6.59 2.25 25.05
C ILE A 119 8.09 2.42 25.26
N CYS A 120 8.59 3.63 25.00
CA CYS A 120 9.97 4.00 25.26
C CYS A 120 10.11 4.47 26.71
N GLN A 121 11.08 3.91 27.46
CA GLN A 121 11.29 4.28 28.87
C GLN A 121 11.78 5.72 29.06
N ASN A 122 12.51 6.24 28.07
CA ASN A 122 13.10 7.58 28.09
C ASN A 122 12.22 8.67 27.44
N VAL A 123 11.00 8.32 27.00
CA VAL A 123 10.05 9.27 26.44
C VAL A 123 8.84 9.39 27.36
N PRO A 124 8.55 10.59 27.90
CA PRO A 124 7.38 10.80 28.75
C PRO A 124 6.08 10.47 28.00
N ARG A 125 5.16 9.80 28.68
CA ARG A 125 3.84 9.50 28.10
C ARG A 125 3.00 10.77 28.03
N LEU A 126 2.27 10.94 26.93
CA LEU A 126 1.33 12.07 26.77
C LEU A 126 0.20 12.01 27.81
N VAL A 127 -0.21 10.81 28.22
CA VAL A 127 -1.21 10.58 29.27
C VAL A 127 -0.56 9.75 30.39
N PRO A 128 -0.05 10.40 31.46
CA PRO A 128 0.71 9.73 32.50
C PRO A 128 -0.02 8.59 33.21
N GLY A 129 -1.35 8.68 33.34
CA GLY A 129 -2.19 7.67 33.98
C GLY A 129 -2.39 6.37 33.19
N TRP A 130 -1.99 6.33 31.90
CA TRP A 130 -2.09 5.13 31.08
C TRP A 130 -0.86 4.24 31.33
N THR A 131 -0.97 3.34 32.29
CA THR A 131 0.13 2.47 32.74
C THR A 131 0.11 1.09 32.10
N GLN A 132 -1.01 0.73 31.46
CA GLN A 132 -1.15 -0.55 30.76
C GLN A 132 -1.08 -0.36 29.24
N PRO A 133 -0.63 -1.36 28.47
CA PRO A 133 -0.63 -1.30 27.03
C PRO A 133 -2.07 -1.24 26.48
N ILE A 134 -2.28 -0.39 25.48
CA ILE A 134 -3.54 -0.30 24.73
C ILE A 134 -3.30 -0.86 23.36
N VAL A 135 -3.90 -2.00 23.05
CA VAL A 135 -3.81 -2.64 21.74
C VAL A 135 -4.92 -2.13 20.85
N VAL A 136 -4.56 -1.60 19.67
CA VAL A 136 -5.53 -1.14 18.68
C VAL A 136 -5.63 -2.19 17.58
N GLY A 137 -6.82 -2.78 17.42
CA GLY A 137 -7.17 -3.70 16.33
C GLY A 137 -7.93 -2.96 15.23
N SER A 138 -7.46 -3.06 13.98
CA SER A 138 -8.23 -2.66 12.80
C SER A 138 -8.89 -3.90 12.20
N ILE A 139 -10.19 -4.03 12.41
CA ILE A 139 -11.01 -5.12 11.88
C ILE A 139 -11.85 -4.57 10.73
N ASN A 140 -11.84 -5.26 9.60
CA ASN A 140 -12.72 -4.90 8.49
C ASN A 140 -14.17 -5.27 8.79
N TRP A 141 -15.09 -4.35 8.51
CA TRP A 141 -16.53 -4.40 8.78
C TRP A 141 -17.31 -5.59 8.15
N ARG A 142 -16.68 -6.48 7.39
CA ARG A 142 -17.35 -7.62 6.75
C ARG A 142 -17.22 -8.96 7.46
N LEU A 143 -16.60 -9.01 8.62
CA LEU A 143 -16.81 -10.13 9.54
C LEU A 143 -18.12 -9.87 10.28
N SER A 144 -19.25 -10.04 9.60
CA SER A 144 -20.53 -10.26 10.26
C SER A 144 -20.37 -11.51 11.12
N PHE A 145 -20.34 -11.33 12.41
CA PHE A 145 -20.56 -12.41 13.35
C PHE A 145 -21.92 -13.04 13.00
N LYS A 146 -21.87 -14.28 12.48
CA LYS A 146 -23.04 -15.16 12.44
C LYS A 146 -23.10 -15.91 13.75
#